data_014f4eac58d43e5ef88694e3380e3b65
#
_entry.id   014f4eac58d43e5ef88694e3380e3b65
#
_cell.length_a   1.000
_cell.length_b   1.000
_cell.length_c   1.000
_cell.angle_alpha   90.00
_cell.angle_beta   90.00
_cell.angle_gamma   90.00
#
_symmetry.space_group_name_H-M   'P 1'
#
loop_
_entity.id
_entity.type
_entity.pdbx_description
1 polymer ?
#
loop_
_entity_poly.entity_id
_entity_poly.type
_entity_poly.pdbx_seq_one_letter_code
_entity_poly.pdbx_strand_id
1 'polypeptide(L)'
;MNTISSHRVIIAALLVAAIACYLLIEPYINSIMLAFIISLLIYPLHQYLERKLNPYRNFASFLSCVILTFIIVLPLLLVFGAIAQQGARFSQTLYQWVTHGGVQEIFNHPWVVKAMDFANTYLPFDTIDPAAIAERVAKMSSQAGTQLVGVSAKLVGDATAFIMDFFLMLFVLFFLLRDYEKIITTLRHVLPLSRSQEDRLLEEIEKVSKSAVMGSFLTALAQGVAGGLGMWLAGFPGLFWGTMIGFASFIPIVGTALIWIPASAYLLLTNDISWGIFLAVWSIVVVGSIDNLLRPFLMQGSSGMNTLMIFFSLLGGIHLFGLMGLVYGPLIFAITIVLFNIYEEEFQSFLNRQDKS
;
A
#
# COMPACT_ATOMS: atom_id res chain seq x y z
N MET A 1 24.21 -44.80 29.45
CA MET A 1 23.67 -43.42 29.65
C MET A 1 22.79 -43.07 28.47
N ASN A 2 21.54 -42.76 28.73
CA ASN A 2 20.42 -42.80 27.79
C ASN A 2 20.54 -41.88 26.58
N THR A 3 20.77 -42.42 25.40
CA THR A 3 20.72 -41.71 24.09
C THR A 3 19.41 -40.94 23.88
N ILE A 4 18.30 -41.46 24.39
CA ILE A 4 16.97 -40.85 24.34
C ILE A 4 16.89 -39.54 25.14
N SER A 5 17.57 -39.44 26.27
CA SER A 5 17.62 -38.23 27.10
C SER A 5 18.44 -37.13 26.41
N SER A 6 19.54 -37.49 25.77
CA SER A 6 20.40 -36.55 25.02
C SER A 6 19.67 -35.94 23.83
N HIS A 7 18.88 -36.72 23.06
CA HIS A 7 18.10 -36.20 21.92
C HIS A 7 17.01 -35.20 22.35
N ARG A 8 16.34 -35.46 23.48
CA ARG A 8 15.32 -34.53 24.01
C ARG A 8 15.93 -33.19 24.45
N VAL A 9 17.12 -33.22 25.08
CA VAL A 9 17.83 -32.00 25.46
C VAL A 9 18.26 -31.20 24.24
N ILE A 10 18.78 -31.88 23.21
CA ILE A 10 19.17 -31.21 21.94
C ILE A 10 17.98 -30.59 21.26
N ILE A 11 16.84 -31.30 21.17
CA ILE A 11 15.61 -30.78 20.58
C ILE A 11 15.08 -29.55 21.35
N ALA A 12 15.09 -29.64 22.71
CA ALA A 12 14.67 -28.51 23.55
C ALA A 12 15.62 -27.30 23.39
N ALA A 13 16.92 -27.52 23.34
CA ALA A 13 17.90 -26.46 23.11
C ALA A 13 17.73 -25.84 21.71
N LEU A 14 17.46 -26.64 20.70
CA LEU A 14 17.20 -26.17 19.33
C LEU A 14 15.91 -25.33 19.24
N LEU A 15 14.84 -25.76 19.93
CA LEU A 15 13.61 -24.98 20.02
C LEU A 15 13.84 -23.64 20.72
N VAL A 16 14.55 -23.62 21.83
CA VAL A 16 14.88 -22.37 22.54
C VAL A 16 15.73 -21.46 21.66
N ALA A 17 16.74 -21.99 20.97
CA ALA A 17 17.57 -21.23 20.05
C ALA A 17 16.75 -20.69 18.86
N ALA A 18 15.83 -21.48 18.30
CA ALA A 18 14.96 -21.05 17.22
C ALA A 18 14.01 -19.92 17.66
N ILE A 19 13.42 -20.04 18.85
CA ILE A 19 12.58 -18.97 19.43
C ILE A 19 13.41 -17.71 19.67
N ALA A 20 14.61 -17.84 20.22
CA ALA A 20 15.49 -16.69 20.42
C ALA A 20 15.86 -16.02 19.09
N CYS A 21 16.22 -16.78 18.06
CA CYS A 21 16.45 -16.25 16.71
C CYS A 21 15.22 -15.57 16.14
N TYR A 22 14.04 -16.16 16.30
CA TYR A 22 12.78 -15.54 15.85
C TYR A 22 12.55 -14.18 16.51
N LEU A 23 12.67 -14.09 17.84
CA LEU A 23 12.49 -12.83 18.58
C LEU A 23 13.52 -11.75 18.18
N LEU A 24 14.74 -12.13 17.80
CA LEU A 24 15.74 -11.20 17.28
C LEU A 24 15.43 -10.71 15.87
N ILE A 25 14.80 -11.52 15.04
CA ILE A 25 14.50 -11.22 13.64
C ILE A 25 13.11 -10.57 13.48
N GLU A 26 12.19 -10.84 14.42
CA GLU A 26 10.79 -10.36 14.37
C GLU A 26 10.64 -8.89 14.00
N PRO A 27 11.37 -7.92 14.59
CA PRO A 27 11.24 -6.51 14.25
C PRO A 27 11.59 -6.21 12.78
N TYR A 28 12.38 -7.07 12.15
CA TYR A 28 12.92 -6.86 10.80
C TYR A 28 12.25 -7.73 9.73
N ILE A 29 11.29 -8.57 10.13
CA ILE A 29 10.61 -9.51 9.21
C ILE A 29 10.01 -8.78 8.01
N ASN A 30 9.38 -7.62 8.23
CA ASN A 30 8.77 -6.85 7.13
C ASN A 30 9.82 -6.41 6.10
N SER A 31 10.95 -5.88 6.53
CA SER A 31 12.03 -5.45 5.63
C SER A 31 12.66 -6.64 4.89
N ILE A 32 12.82 -7.78 5.56
CA ILE A 32 13.36 -9.01 4.97
C ILE A 32 12.39 -9.60 3.94
N MET A 33 11.12 -9.72 4.28
CA MET A 33 10.09 -10.24 3.38
C MET A 33 9.92 -9.35 2.15
N LEU A 34 9.92 -8.02 2.36
CA LEU A 34 9.84 -7.07 1.25
C LEU A 34 11.07 -7.19 0.34
N ALA A 35 12.27 -7.28 0.91
CA ALA A 35 13.50 -7.49 0.14
C ALA A 35 13.44 -8.80 -0.67
N PHE A 36 12.90 -9.88 -0.09
CA PHE A 36 12.76 -11.15 -0.77
C PHE A 36 11.80 -11.03 -1.98
N ILE A 37 10.62 -10.46 -1.79
CA ILE A 37 9.65 -10.24 -2.86
C ILE A 37 10.23 -9.35 -3.96
N ILE A 38 10.87 -8.25 -3.60
CA ILE A 38 11.51 -7.34 -4.56
C ILE A 38 12.66 -8.04 -5.29
N SER A 39 13.42 -8.92 -4.62
CA SER A 39 14.49 -9.67 -5.26
C SER A 39 13.97 -10.55 -6.42
N LEU A 40 12.84 -11.22 -6.22
CA LEU A 40 12.19 -12.02 -7.27
C LEU A 40 11.75 -11.16 -8.46
N LEU A 41 11.22 -9.98 -8.18
CA LEU A 41 10.72 -9.07 -9.23
C LEU A 41 11.84 -8.40 -10.04
N ILE A 42 12.92 -8.02 -9.36
CA ILE A 42 14.05 -7.31 -9.96
C ILE A 42 15.10 -8.27 -10.53
N TYR A 43 15.00 -9.57 -10.22
CA TYR A 43 15.99 -10.56 -10.67
C TYR A 43 16.26 -10.54 -12.19
N PRO A 44 15.26 -10.41 -13.08
CA PRO A 44 15.53 -10.31 -14.53
C PRO A 44 16.38 -9.09 -14.90
N LEU A 45 16.12 -7.92 -14.26
CA LEU A 45 16.91 -6.72 -14.43
C LEU A 45 18.31 -6.90 -13.86
N HIS A 46 18.42 -7.53 -12.69
CA HIS A 46 19.71 -7.82 -12.06
C HIS A 46 20.57 -8.76 -12.93
N GLN A 47 19.99 -9.83 -13.49
CA GLN A 47 20.71 -10.71 -14.43
C GLN A 47 21.22 -9.97 -15.66
N TYR A 48 20.43 -9.04 -16.21
CA TYR A 48 20.86 -8.23 -17.33
C TYR A 48 22.08 -7.35 -16.98
N LEU A 49 22.05 -6.74 -15.78
CA LEU A 49 23.19 -5.95 -15.28
C LEU A 49 24.41 -6.82 -14.97
N GLU A 50 24.22 -7.98 -14.36
CA GLU A 50 25.28 -8.93 -14.05
C GLU A 50 26.00 -9.41 -15.33
N ARG A 51 25.25 -9.74 -16.38
CA ARG A 51 25.82 -10.12 -17.69
C ARG A 51 26.63 -9.00 -18.31
N LYS A 52 26.20 -7.73 -18.15
CA LYS A 52 26.96 -6.58 -18.71
C LYS A 52 28.16 -6.18 -17.89
N LEU A 53 28.13 -6.39 -16.59
CA LEU A 53 29.16 -5.95 -15.63
C LEU A 53 30.06 -7.09 -15.15
N ASN A 54 29.98 -8.26 -15.80
CA ASN A 54 30.86 -9.39 -15.49
C ASN A 54 32.35 -8.97 -15.66
N PRO A 55 33.25 -9.16 -14.65
CA PRO A 55 33.12 -10.04 -13.49
C PRO A 55 32.64 -9.36 -12.20
N TYR A 56 32.16 -8.12 -12.21
CA TYR A 56 31.86 -7.32 -11.01
C TYR A 56 30.46 -7.59 -10.45
N ARG A 57 30.22 -8.79 -9.95
CA ARG A 57 28.92 -9.22 -9.39
C ARG A 57 28.41 -8.31 -8.25
N ASN A 58 29.30 -7.91 -7.35
CA ASN A 58 28.94 -7.00 -6.25
C ASN A 58 28.46 -5.64 -6.76
N PHE A 59 29.09 -5.14 -7.83
CA PHE A 59 28.72 -3.87 -8.42
C PHE A 59 27.38 -3.94 -9.14
N ALA A 60 27.08 -5.06 -9.80
CA ALA A 60 25.76 -5.30 -10.42
C ALA A 60 24.65 -5.30 -9.38
N SER A 61 24.83 -5.97 -8.22
CA SER A 61 23.86 -5.98 -7.13
C SER A 61 23.68 -4.60 -6.52
N PHE A 62 24.76 -3.87 -6.29
CA PHE A 62 24.71 -2.49 -5.80
C PHE A 62 23.96 -1.57 -6.77
N LEU A 63 24.26 -1.65 -8.08
CA LEU A 63 23.60 -0.84 -9.10
C LEU A 63 22.08 -1.17 -9.18
N SER A 64 21.71 -2.43 -9.04
CA SER A 64 20.30 -2.84 -8.97
C SER A 64 19.58 -2.17 -7.78
N CYS A 65 20.20 -2.14 -6.61
CA CYS A 65 19.66 -1.45 -5.43
C CYS A 65 19.56 0.06 -5.63
N VAL A 66 20.55 0.68 -6.26
CA VAL A 66 20.55 2.12 -6.57
C VAL A 66 19.42 2.46 -7.56
N ILE A 67 19.26 1.69 -8.63
CA ILE A 67 18.16 1.88 -9.60
C ILE A 67 16.80 1.77 -8.89
N LEU A 68 16.62 0.74 -8.06
CA LEU A 68 15.39 0.58 -7.28
C LEU A 68 15.13 1.78 -6.37
N THR A 69 16.17 2.26 -5.67
CA THR A 69 16.08 3.43 -4.80
C THR A 69 15.57 4.64 -5.57
N PHE A 70 16.11 4.91 -6.74
CA PHE A 70 15.63 6.02 -7.57
C PHE A 70 14.20 5.83 -8.05
N ILE A 71 13.82 4.61 -8.43
CA ILE A 71 12.45 4.28 -8.88
C ILE A 71 11.42 4.48 -7.76
N ILE A 72 11.78 4.20 -6.51
CA ILE A 72 10.86 4.29 -5.37
C ILE A 72 10.94 5.67 -4.70
N VAL A 73 12.15 6.10 -4.33
CA VAL A 73 12.34 7.28 -3.45
C VAL A 73 12.07 8.58 -4.20
N LEU A 74 12.48 8.69 -5.47
CA LEU A 74 12.28 9.93 -6.21
C LEU A 74 10.81 10.31 -6.40
N PRO A 75 9.92 9.40 -6.88
CA PRO A 75 8.50 9.69 -6.96
C PRO A 75 7.88 9.99 -5.59
N LEU A 76 8.27 9.25 -4.56
CA LEU A 76 7.76 9.43 -3.21
C LEU A 76 8.09 10.82 -2.66
N LEU A 77 9.32 11.29 -2.84
CA LEU A 77 9.74 12.65 -2.46
C LEU A 77 8.97 13.73 -3.23
N LEU A 78 8.72 13.53 -4.54
CA LEU A 78 7.94 14.47 -5.35
C LEU A 78 6.49 14.57 -4.85
N VAL A 79 5.86 13.44 -4.54
CA VAL A 79 4.49 13.40 -3.98
C VAL A 79 4.43 14.07 -2.63
N PHE A 80 5.32 13.72 -1.69
CA PHE A 80 5.33 14.34 -0.36
C PHE A 80 5.61 15.84 -0.43
N GLY A 81 6.55 16.27 -1.27
CA GLY A 81 6.81 17.70 -1.48
C GLY A 81 5.61 18.46 -2.02
N ALA A 82 4.89 17.87 -2.99
CA ALA A 82 3.68 18.45 -3.56
C ALA A 82 2.54 18.54 -2.52
N ILE A 83 2.31 17.46 -1.77
CA ILE A 83 1.28 17.43 -0.71
C ILE A 83 1.58 18.46 0.38
N ALA A 84 2.83 18.54 0.84
CA ALA A 84 3.24 19.51 1.86
C ALA A 84 3.03 20.95 1.37
N GLN A 85 3.45 21.28 0.15
CA GLN A 85 3.27 22.62 -0.42
C GLN A 85 1.80 22.97 -0.60
N GLN A 86 0.98 22.04 -1.05
CA GLN A 86 -0.44 22.27 -1.28
C GLN A 86 -1.23 22.31 0.01
N GLY A 87 -0.93 21.45 0.98
CA GLY A 87 -1.53 21.49 2.30
C GLY A 87 -1.33 22.83 2.98
N ALA A 88 -0.13 23.40 2.87
CA ALA A 88 0.16 24.74 3.40
C ALA A 88 -0.65 25.85 2.68
N ARG A 89 -0.72 25.81 1.34
CA ARG A 89 -1.53 26.78 0.56
C ARG A 89 -3.01 26.63 0.87
N PHE A 90 -3.53 25.42 0.90
CA PHE A 90 -4.92 25.14 1.23
C PHE A 90 -5.30 25.64 2.63
N SER A 91 -4.45 25.37 3.64
CA SER A 91 -4.67 25.85 5.00
C SER A 91 -4.74 27.38 5.06
N GLN A 92 -3.85 28.09 4.35
CA GLN A 92 -3.87 29.55 4.26
C GLN A 92 -5.13 30.07 3.54
N THR A 93 -5.49 29.47 2.41
CA THR A 93 -6.70 29.85 1.66
C THR A 93 -7.96 29.62 2.48
N LEU A 94 -8.04 28.47 3.17
CA LEU A 94 -9.17 28.16 4.04
C LEU A 94 -9.28 29.17 5.20
N TYR A 95 -8.16 29.50 5.85
CA TYR A 95 -8.14 30.48 6.92
C TYR A 95 -8.60 31.86 6.43
N GLN A 96 -8.05 32.35 5.31
CA GLN A 96 -8.45 33.62 4.72
C GLN A 96 -9.93 33.62 4.33
N TRP A 97 -10.42 32.56 3.70
CA TRP A 97 -11.82 32.44 3.32
C TRP A 97 -12.76 32.48 4.54
N VAL A 98 -12.44 31.77 5.62
CA VAL A 98 -13.24 31.78 6.85
C VAL A 98 -13.24 33.19 7.48
N THR A 99 -12.07 33.84 7.56
CA THR A 99 -11.94 35.18 8.16
C THR A 99 -12.60 36.29 7.36
N HIS A 100 -12.77 36.09 6.04
CA HIS A 100 -13.50 37.06 5.17
C HIS A 100 -15.01 36.75 5.06
N GLY A 101 -15.56 35.92 5.93
CA GLY A 101 -17.00 35.66 5.97
C GLY A 101 -17.52 34.60 4.98
N GLY A 102 -16.62 33.83 4.39
CA GLY A 102 -17.01 32.80 3.40
C GLY A 102 -17.98 31.75 3.96
N VAL A 103 -17.94 31.46 5.26
CA VAL A 103 -18.93 30.57 5.90
C VAL A 103 -20.32 31.18 5.83
N GLN A 104 -20.49 32.48 6.14
CA GLN A 104 -21.76 33.18 6.04
C GLN A 104 -22.26 33.22 4.59
N GLU A 105 -21.37 33.34 3.62
CA GLU A 105 -21.72 33.34 2.19
C GLU A 105 -22.34 32.01 1.77
N ILE A 106 -21.78 30.86 2.22
CA ILE A 106 -22.39 29.53 1.99
C ILE A 106 -23.79 29.46 2.62
N PHE A 107 -23.92 29.88 3.88
CA PHE A 107 -25.22 29.81 4.57
C PHE A 107 -26.28 30.71 4.00
N ASN A 108 -25.89 31.81 3.33
CA ASN A 108 -26.79 32.70 2.60
C ASN A 108 -27.08 32.21 1.17
N HIS A 109 -26.42 31.15 0.70
CA HIS A 109 -26.66 30.62 -0.63
C HIS A 109 -28.06 30.01 -0.75
N PRO A 110 -28.85 30.32 -1.81
CA PRO A 110 -30.24 29.93 -1.94
C PRO A 110 -30.52 28.42 -1.77
N TRP A 111 -29.57 27.58 -2.19
CA TRP A 111 -29.67 26.13 -2.05
C TRP A 111 -29.49 25.67 -0.61
N VAL A 112 -28.58 26.29 0.12
CA VAL A 112 -28.31 25.95 1.52
C VAL A 112 -29.48 26.40 2.39
N VAL A 113 -30.02 27.59 2.16
CA VAL A 113 -31.22 28.10 2.85
C VAL A 113 -32.37 27.11 2.65
N LYS A 114 -32.67 26.71 1.40
CA LYS A 114 -33.73 25.72 1.12
C LYS A 114 -33.47 24.37 1.79
N ALA A 115 -32.23 23.90 1.78
CA ALA A 115 -31.86 22.62 2.43
C ALA A 115 -32.00 22.70 3.96
N MET A 116 -31.65 23.85 4.57
CA MET A 116 -31.83 24.09 5.99
C MET A 116 -33.29 24.23 6.38
N ASP A 117 -34.11 24.92 5.60
CA ASP A 117 -35.54 25.02 5.81
C ASP A 117 -36.21 23.65 5.73
N PHE A 118 -35.81 22.84 4.76
CA PHE A 118 -36.26 21.45 4.66
C PHE A 118 -35.81 20.61 5.87
N ALA A 119 -34.54 20.71 6.28
CA ALA A 119 -33.99 19.99 7.42
C ALA A 119 -34.68 20.41 8.73
N ASN A 120 -34.88 21.71 8.96
CA ASN A 120 -35.56 22.25 10.13
C ASN A 120 -37.06 21.88 10.18
N THR A 121 -37.68 21.63 9.02
CA THR A 121 -39.11 21.27 8.95
C THR A 121 -39.33 19.77 9.20
N TYR A 122 -38.43 18.90 8.73
CA TYR A 122 -38.62 17.46 8.71
C TYR A 122 -37.69 16.66 9.64
N LEU A 123 -36.63 17.27 10.17
CA LEU A 123 -35.64 16.57 11.00
C LEU A 123 -35.55 17.26 12.38
N PRO A 124 -35.56 16.49 13.48
CA PRO A 124 -35.47 17.01 14.85
C PRO A 124 -34.02 17.35 15.24
N PHE A 125 -33.33 18.16 14.45
CA PHE A 125 -31.99 18.63 14.79
C PHE A 125 -32.06 20.03 15.40
N ASP A 126 -31.16 20.29 16.38
CA ASP A 126 -30.94 21.64 16.90
C ASP A 126 -30.55 22.60 15.77
N THR A 127 -31.05 23.83 15.85
CA THR A 127 -30.79 24.87 14.83
C THR A 127 -29.29 25.01 14.59
N ILE A 128 -28.90 24.78 13.33
CA ILE A 128 -27.50 24.89 12.88
C ILE A 128 -27.11 26.37 12.91
N ASP A 129 -26.24 26.75 13.85
CA ASP A 129 -25.73 28.10 13.94
C ASP A 129 -24.51 28.29 13.00
N PRO A 130 -24.64 29.14 11.94
CA PRO A 130 -23.54 29.45 11.02
C PRO A 130 -22.30 30.02 11.72
N ALA A 131 -22.47 30.81 12.79
CA ALA A 131 -21.38 31.41 13.55
C ALA A 131 -20.56 30.34 14.31
N ALA A 132 -21.26 29.37 14.91
CA ALA A 132 -20.61 28.25 15.60
C ALA A 132 -19.82 27.35 14.62
N ILE A 133 -20.33 27.19 13.39
CA ILE A 133 -19.61 26.44 12.34
C ILE A 133 -18.38 27.25 11.88
N ALA A 134 -18.53 28.56 11.64
CA ALA A 134 -17.41 29.42 11.26
C ALA A 134 -16.28 29.36 12.29
N GLU A 135 -16.63 29.44 13.58
CA GLU A 135 -15.67 29.35 14.68
C GLU A 135 -14.97 27.96 14.71
N ARG A 136 -15.74 26.86 14.53
CA ARG A 136 -15.16 25.51 14.47
C ARG A 136 -14.23 25.33 13.27
N VAL A 137 -14.62 25.80 12.09
CA VAL A 137 -13.80 25.70 10.87
C VAL A 137 -12.56 26.58 10.99
N ALA A 138 -12.67 27.80 11.54
CA ALA A 138 -11.52 28.65 11.82
C ALA A 138 -10.55 28.01 12.83
N LYS A 139 -11.08 27.42 13.89
CA LYS A 139 -10.30 26.68 14.88
C LYS A 139 -9.65 25.43 14.29
N MET A 140 -10.37 24.67 13.47
CA MET A 140 -9.81 23.52 12.75
C MET A 140 -8.73 23.93 11.75
N SER A 141 -8.89 25.03 11.00
CA SER A 141 -7.89 25.50 10.05
C SER A 141 -6.64 26.05 10.75
N SER A 142 -6.79 26.75 11.89
CA SER A 142 -5.64 27.17 12.70
C SER A 142 -4.95 25.97 13.38
N GLN A 143 -5.73 24.99 13.84
CA GLN A 143 -5.20 23.75 14.39
C GLN A 143 -4.54 22.88 13.32
N ALA A 144 -5.07 22.85 12.09
CA ALA A 144 -4.43 22.17 10.97
C ALA A 144 -3.04 22.76 10.67
N GLY A 145 -2.88 24.09 10.75
CA GLY A 145 -1.58 24.75 10.65
C GLY A 145 -0.59 24.32 11.74
N THR A 146 -1.04 24.27 13.00
CA THR A 146 -0.21 23.82 14.13
C THR A 146 -0.01 22.31 14.14
N GLN A 147 -1.01 21.53 13.71
CA GLN A 147 -0.88 20.07 13.54
C GLN A 147 0.03 19.71 12.37
N LEU A 148 0.06 20.48 11.27
CA LEU A 148 1.05 20.30 10.20
C LEU A 148 2.48 20.45 10.73
N VAL A 149 2.73 21.35 11.69
CA VAL A 149 4.03 21.44 12.37
C VAL A 149 4.26 20.22 13.27
N GLY A 150 3.25 19.79 14.03
CA GLY A 150 3.31 18.58 14.88
C GLY A 150 3.41 17.28 14.06
N VAL A 151 2.67 17.19 12.95
CA VAL A 151 2.77 16.11 11.95
C VAL A 151 4.15 16.13 11.29
N SER A 152 4.74 17.30 11.03
CA SER A 152 6.12 17.40 10.52
C SER A 152 7.13 16.78 11.48
N ALA A 153 6.99 17.03 12.80
CA ALA A 153 7.86 16.44 13.81
C ALA A 153 7.64 14.91 13.93
N LYS A 154 6.39 14.46 13.87
CA LYS A 154 6.05 13.03 13.84
C LYS A 154 6.50 12.38 12.54
N LEU A 155 6.31 13.05 11.39
CA LEU A 155 6.81 12.58 10.09
C LEU A 155 8.33 12.47 10.06
N VAL A 156 9.07 13.32 10.76
CA VAL A 156 10.53 13.20 10.90
C VAL A 156 10.89 11.94 11.70
N GLY A 157 10.16 11.65 12.78
CA GLY A 157 10.35 10.41 13.55
C GLY A 157 9.97 9.16 12.75
N ASP A 158 8.79 9.17 12.12
CA ASP A 158 8.31 8.08 11.27
C ASP A 158 9.17 7.94 9.99
N ALA A 159 9.69 9.04 9.43
CA ALA A 159 10.64 9.02 8.32
C ALA A 159 11.97 8.39 8.71
N THR A 160 12.44 8.61 9.93
CA THR A 160 13.66 7.97 10.42
C THR A 160 13.48 6.45 10.51
N ALA A 161 12.36 5.99 11.06
CA ALA A 161 12.02 4.57 11.09
C ALA A 161 11.89 4.00 9.66
N PHE A 162 11.17 4.68 8.77
CA PHE A 162 11.05 4.31 7.37
C PHE A 162 12.41 4.24 6.65
N ILE A 163 13.29 5.21 6.87
CA ILE A 163 14.64 5.23 6.28
C ILE A 163 15.45 4.03 6.80
N MET A 164 15.37 3.72 8.09
CA MET A 164 16.05 2.57 8.67
C MET A 164 15.53 1.25 8.08
N ASP A 165 14.21 1.07 8.02
CA ASP A 165 13.58 -0.10 7.42
C ASP A 165 13.90 -0.24 5.93
N PHE A 166 13.88 0.87 5.19
CA PHE A 166 14.25 0.92 3.79
C PHE A 166 15.73 0.58 3.57
N PHE A 167 16.61 1.12 4.40
CA PHE A 167 18.04 0.81 4.34
C PHE A 167 18.32 -0.66 4.66
N LEU A 168 17.64 -1.20 5.67
CA LEU A 168 17.72 -2.62 6.00
C LEU A 168 17.18 -3.49 4.86
N MET A 169 16.06 -3.11 4.27
CA MET A 169 15.50 -3.78 3.09
C MET A 169 16.51 -3.78 1.92
N LEU A 170 17.15 -2.64 1.62
CA LEU A 170 18.18 -2.55 0.58
C LEU A 170 19.41 -3.40 0.92
N PHE A 171 19.82 -3.42 2.18
CA PHE A 171 20.93 -4.24 2.63
C PHE A 171 20.63 -5.73 2.42
N VAL A 172 19.48 -6.20 2.86
CA VAL A 172 19.04 -7.58 2.64
C VAL A 172 18.90 -7.88 1.14
N LEU A 173 18.29 -6.97 0.38
CA LEU A 173 18.12 -7.09 -1.07
C LEU A 173 19.46 -7.24 -1.80
N PHE A 174 20.47 -6.45 -1.41
CA PHE A 174 21.79 -6.55 -1.98
C PHE A 174 22.37 -7.96 -1.85
N PHE A 175 22.28 -8.57 -0.66
CA PHE A 175 22.76 -9.94 -0.44
C PHE A 175 21.88 -10.98 -1.13
N LEU A 176 20.57 -10.78 -1.15
CA LEU A 176 19.65 -11.66 -1.87
C LEU A 176 19.94 -11.69 -3.38
N LEU A 177 20.19 -10.54 -3.99
CA LEU A 177 20.55 -10.46 -5.42
C LEU A 177 21.94 -11.04 -5.69
N ARG A 178 22.91 -10.74 -4.83
CA ARG A 178 24.29 -11.21 -4.99
C ARG A 178 24.41 -12.73 -4.88
N ASP A 179 23.72 -13.32 -3.90
CA ASP A 179 23.85 -14.72 -3.57
C ASP A 179 22.58 -15.54 -3.89
N TYR A 180 21.74 -15.02 -4.83
CA TYR A 180 20.43 -15.55 -5.17
C TYR A 180 20.43 -17.07 -5.35
N GLU A 181 21.30 -17.58 -6.23
CA GLU A 181 21.36 -19.01 -6.54
C GLU A 181 21.75 -19.88 -5.33
N LYS A 182 22.66 -19.37 -4.47
CA LYS A 182 23.04 -20.07 -3.25
C LYS A 182 21.91 -20.12 -2.25
N ILE A 183 21.19 -19.01 -2.09
CA ILE A 183 20.09 -18.90 -1.14
C ILE A 183 18.94 -19.83 -1.57
N ILE A 184 18.56 -19.80 -2.84
CA ILE A 184 17.55 -20.71 -3.39
C ILE A 184 17.96 -22.17 -3.24
N THR A 185 19.22 -22.49 -3.53
CA THR A 185 19.72 -23.86 -3.38
C THR A 185 19.71 -24.31 -1.91
N THR A 186 20.08 -23.42 -0.99
CA THR A 186 20.04 -23.71 0.46
C THR A 186 18.59 -23.89 0.93
N LEU A 187 17.68 -23.03 0.49
CA LEU A 187 16.26 -23.12 0.82
C LEU A 187 15.66 -24.47 0.37
N ARG A 188 16.01 -24.91 -0.84
CA ARG A 188 15.62 -26.20 -1.38
C ARG A 188 16.13 -27.41 -0.56
N HIS A 189 17.28 -27.30 0.09
CA HIS A 189 17.81 -28.37 0.93
C HIS A 189 17.19 -28.41 2.35
N VAL A 190 16.62 -27.32 2.80
CA VAL A 190 16.01 -27.22 4.14
C VAL A 190 14.56 -27.68 4.13
N LEU A 191 13.84 -27.48 3.03
CA LEU A 191 12.46 -27.88 2.91
C LEU A 191 12.36 -29.38 2.63
N PRO A 192 11.57 -30.15 3.38
CA PRO A 192 11.36 -31.58 3.14
C PRO A 192 10.33 -31.81 2.00
N LEU A 193 10.53 -31.14 0.87
CA LEU A 193 9.67 -31.19 -0.31
C LEU A 193 10.41 -31.86 -1.48
N SER A 194 9.66 -32.47 -2.41
CA SER A 194 10.22 -32.93 -3.67
C SER A 194 10.60 -31.73 -4.55
N ARG A 195 11.54 -31.90 -5.48
CA ARG A 195 11.97 -30.81 -6.36
C ARG A 195 10.83 -30.20 -7.17
N SER A 196 9.89 -31.01 -7.62
CA SER A 196 8.70 -30.53 -8.34
C SER A 196 7.78 -29.69 -7.45
N GLN A 197 7.66 -30.04 -6.16
CA GLN A 197 6.87 -29.28 -5.18
C GLN A 197 7.53 -27.95 -4.83
N GLU A 198 8.87 -27.94 -4.68
CA GLU A 198 9.66 -26.74 -4.46
C GLU A 198 9.56 -25.76 -5.63
N ASP A 199 9.74 -26.25 -6.86
CA ASP A 199 9.63 -25.42 -8.06
C ASP A 199 8.24 -24.83 -8.21
N ARG A 200 7.18 -25.62 -7.95
CA ARG A 200 5.79 -25.14 -7.96
C ARG A 200 5.52 -24.07 -6.91
N LEU A 201 6.08 -24.23 -5.70
CA LEU A 201 5.94 -23.24 -4.63
C LEU A 201 6.65 -21.92 -4.98
N LEU A 202 7.89 -21.99 -5.46
CA LEU A 202 8.66 -20.81 -5.86
C LEU A 202 8.03 -20.09 -7.05
N GLU A 203 7.55 -20.83 -8.05
CA GLU A 203 6.85 -20.28 -9.21
C GLU A 203 5.56 -19.54 -8.79
N GLU A 204 4.79 -20.11 -7.86
CA GLU A 204 3.56 -19.47 -7.37
C GLU A 204 3.89 -18.21 -6.54
N ILE A 205 4.91 -18.23 -5.71
CA ILE A 205 5.39 -17.06 -4.97
C ILE A 205 5.79 -15.94 -5.94
N GLU A 206 6.59 -16.27 -6.97
CA GLU A 206 7.00 -15.30 -7.98
C GLU A 206 5.81 -14.72 -8.74
N LYS A 207 4.92 -15.59 -9.20
CA LYS A 207 3.73 -15.24 -9.96
C LYS A 207 2.78 -14.32 -9.19
N VAL A 208 2.48 -14.66 -7.94
CA VAL A 208 1.60 -13.84 -7.08
C VAL A 208 2.25 -12.52 -6.72
N SER A 209 3.54 -12.52 -6.37
CA SER A 209 4.30 -11.31 -6.08
C SER A 209 4.32 -10.35 -7.28
N LYS A 210 4.58 -10.90 -8.48
CA LYS A 210 4.57 -10.15 -9.74
C LYS A 210 3.19 -9.55 -10.03
N SER A 211 2.14 -10.34 -9.83
CA SER A 211 0.76 -9.89 -10.05
C SER A 211 0.33 -8.82 -9.06
N ALA A 212 0.71 -8.95 -7.79
CA ALA A 212 0.42 -7.95 -6.77
C ALA A 212 1.09 -6.60 -7.10
N VAL A 213 2.36 -6.61 -7.49
CA VAL A 213 3.08 -5.38 -7.83
C VAL A 213 2.60 -4.79 -9.16
N MET A 214 2.42 -5.63 -10.19
CA MET A 214 1.93 -5.18 -11.49
C MET A 214 0.49 -4.69 -11.40
N GLY A 215 -0.36 -5.39 -10.65
CA GLY A 215 -1.73 -4.97 -10.37
C GLY A 215 -1.77 -3.61 -9.66
N SER A 216 -0.92 -3.40 -8.67
CA SER A 216 -0.80 -2.10 -7.98
C SER A 216 -0.34 -1.00 -8.94
N PHE A 217 0.65 -1.28 -9.79
CA PHE A 217 1.14 -0.32 -10.78
C PHE A 217 0.08 0.05 -11.82
N LEU A 218 -0.61 -0.94 -12.39
CA LEU A 218 -1.67 -0.69 -13.37
C LEU A 218 -2.87 0.04 -12.76
N THR A 219 -3.23 -0.30 -11.53
CA THR A 219 -4.26 0.43 -10.78
C THR A 219 -3.85 1.88 -10.55
N ALA A 220 -2.60 2.13 -10.15
CA ALA A 220 -2.05 3.46 -9.94
C ALA A 220 -2.07 4.29 -11.25
N LEU A 221 -1.71 3.66 -12.36
CA LEU A 221 -1.76 4.30 -13.68
C LEU A 221 -3.21 4.66 -14.08
N ALA A 222 -4.15 3.72 -13.91
CA ALA A 222 -5.55 3.94 -14.23
C ALA A 222 -6.17 5.03 -13.35
N GLN A 223 -5.88 5.03 -12.05
CA GLN A 223 -6.33 6.08 -11.12
C GLN A 223 -5.70 7.43 -11.44
N GLY A 224 -4.42 7.45 -11.82
CA GLY A 224 -3.73 8.65 -12.27
C GLY A 224 -4.38 9.26 -13.51
N VAL A 225 -4.70 8.44 -14.51
CA VAL A 225 -5.38 8.89 -15.73
C VAL A 225 -6.80 9.37 -15.41
N ALA A 226 -7.59 8.58 -14.70
CA ALA A 226 -8.97 8.93 -14.37
C ALA A 226 -9.05 10.16 -13.45
N GLY A 227 -8.19 10.23 -12.43
CA GLY A 227 -8.11 11.36 -11.53
C GLY A 227 -7.60 12.62 -12.24
N GLY A 228 -6.59 12.47 -13.12
CA GLY A 228 -6.09 13.57 -13.95
C GLY A 228 -7.14 14.14 -14.90
N LEU A 229 -7.99 13.29 -15.50
CA LEU A 229 -9.13 13.71 -16.31
C LEU A 229 -10.14 14.52 -15.47
N GLY A 230 -10.52 14.01 -14.28
CA GLY A 230 -11.43 14.73 -13.38
C GLY A 230 -10.87 16.08 -12.97
N MET A 231 -9.60 16.15 -12.63
CA MET A 231 -8.89 17.38 -12.29
C MET A 231 -8.83 18.35 -13.47
N TRP A 232 -8.55 17.86 -14.67
CA TRP A 232 -8.50 18.69 -15.88
C TRP A 232 -9.86 19.29 -16.20
N LEU A 233 -10.93 18.51 -16.14
CA LEU A 233 -12.30 18.99 -16.35
C LEU A 233 -12.67 20.05 -15.29
N ALA A 234 -12.19 19.90 -14.06
CA ALA A 234 -12.40 20.86 -12.97
C ALA A 234 -11.47 22.10 -13.03
N GLY A 235 -10.70 22.28 -14.13
CA GLY A 235 -9.84 23.46 -14.34
C GLY A 235 -8.43 23.37 -13.74
N PHE A 236 -8.04 22.24 -13.19
CA PHE A 236 -6.68 22.02 -12.68
C PHE A 236 -5.73 21.47 -13.76
N PRO A 237 -4.40 21.63 -13.64
CA PRO A 237 -3.43 20.98 -14.53
C PRO A 237 -3.50 19.45 -14.44
N GLY A 238 -4.30 18.81 -15.30
CA GLY A 238 -4.66 17.39 -15.21
C GLY A 238 -3.46 16.43 -15.22
N LEU A 239 -2.44 16.72 -16.05
CA LEU A 239 -1.24 15.87 -16.09
C LEU A 239 -0.49 15.85 -14.76
N PHE A 240 -0.30 17.02 -14.14
CA PHE A 240 0.38 17.13 -12.86
C PHE A 240 -0.41 16.43 -11.75
N TRP A 241 -1.69 16.77 -11.64
CA TRP A 241 -2.55 16.20 -10.60
C TRP A 241 -2.83 14.72 -10.79
N GLY A 242 -2.99 14.29 -12.03
CA GLY A 242 -3.13 12.89 -12.37
C GLY A 242 -1.90 12.08 -11.98
N THR A 243 -0.70 12.61 -12.27
CA THR A 243 0.54 12.00 -11.82
C THR A 243 0.60 11.88 -10.29
N MET A 244 0.22 12.95 -9.57
CA MET A 244 0.16 12.95 -8.11
C MET A 244 -0.84 11.92 -7.57
N ILE A 245 -2.04 11.82 -8.16
CA ILE A 245 -3.06 10.84 -7.79
C ILE A 245 -2.54 9.43 -8.05
N GLY A 246 -1.89 9.19 -9.20
CA GLY A 246 -1.31 7.89 -9.53
C GLY A 246 -0.25 7.47 -8.51
N PHE A 247 0.67 8.34 -8.11
CA PHE A 247 1.64 8.02 -7.07
C PHE A 247 1.00 7.86 -5.68
N ALA A 248 0.06 8.72 -5.32
CA ALA A 248 -0.62 8.63 -4.04
C ALA A 248 -1.46 7.34 -3.91
N SER A 249 -1.94 6.79 -5.02
CA SER A 249 -2.77 5.58 -5.07
C SER A 249 -2.05 4.29 -4.64
N PHE A 250 -0.72 4.33 -4.52
CA PHE A 250 0.00 3.24 -3.84
C PHE A 250 -0.42 3.09 -2.37
N ILE A 251 -0.98 4.16 -1.76
CA ILE A 251 -1.65 4.11 -0.46
C ILE A 251 -3.16 3.97 -0.72
N PRO A 252 -3.75 2.75 -0.58
CA PRO A 252 -5.15 2.53 -0.93
C PRO A 252 -6.09 3.43 -0.15
N ILE A 253 -7.16 3.86 -0.80
CA ILE A 253 -8.25 4.67 -0.23
C ILE A 253 -7.77 6.06 0.22
N VAL A 254 -6.77 6.12 1.11
CA VAL A 254 -6.30 7.36 1.72
C VAL A 254 -5.47 8.21 0.74
N GLY A 255 -4.63 7.56 -0.06
CA GLY A 255 -3.68 8.27 -0.91
C GLY A 255 -4.34 9.20 -1.92
N THR A 256 -5.29 8.71 -2.69
CA THR A 256 -6.02 9.53 -3.67
C THR A 256 -6.88 10.59 -2.97
N ALA A 257 -7.47 10.27 -1.80
CA ALA A 257 -8.30 11.18 -1.01
C ALA A 257 -7.50 12.40 -0.51
N LEU A 258 -6.22 12.23 -0.16
CA LEU A 258 -5.34 13.33 0.23
C LEU A 258 -5.18 14.41 -0.85
N ILE A 259 -5.48 14.07 -2.10
CA ILE A 259 -5.34 14.98 -3.23
C ILE A 259 -6.70 15.54 -3.65
N TRP A 260 -7.70 14.68 -3.92
CA TRP A 260 -8.97 15.16 -4.44
C TRP A 260 -9.84 15.85 -3.39
N ILE A 261 -9.78 15.47 -2.10
CA ILE A 261 -10.57 16.13 -1.06
C ILE A 261 -10.20 17.62 -0.91
N PRO A 262 -8.92 18.01 -0.74
CA PRO A 262 -8.55 19.41 -0.70
C PRO A 262 -8.89 20.17 -1.99
N ALA A 263 -8.71 19.54 -3.15
CA ALA A 263 -9.04 20.17 -4.43
C ALA A 263 -10.54 20.41 -4.61
N SER A 264 -11.38 19.42 -4.24
CA SER A 264 -12.85 19.59 -4.25
C SER A 264 -13.28 20.66 -3.25
N ALA A 265 -12.72 20.63 -2.04
CA ALA A 265 -13.01 21.64 -1.02
C ALA A 265 -12.60 23.05 -1.49
N TYR A 266 -11.45 23.21 -2.15
CA TYR A 266 -11.03 24.49 -2.72
C TYR A 266 -12.07 25.02 -3.71
N LEU A 267 -12.57 24.20 -4.64
CA LEU A 267 -13.61 24.62 -5.61
C LEU A 267 -14.92 25.00 -4.92
N LEU A 268 -15.34 24.22 -3.91
CA LEU A 268 -16.52 24.55 -3.12
C LEU A 268 -16.40 25.90 -2.41
N LEU A 269 -15.20 26.24 -1.93
CA LEU A 269 -14.92 27.49 -1.23
C LEU A 269 -14.75 28.69 -2.18
N THR A 270 -14.33 28.49 -3.42
CA THR A 270 -14.12 29.53 -4.44
C THR A 270 -15.36 29.81 -5.28
N ASN A 271 -16.54 29.40 -4.83
CA ASN A 271 -17.85 29.59 -5.47
C ASN A 271 -18.07 28.77 -6.75
N ASP A 272 -17.19 27.80 -7.06
CA ASP A 272 -17.36 26.84 -8.15
C ASP A 272 -18.00 25.54 -7.65
N ILE A 273 -19.16 25.68 -6.98
CA ILE A 273 -19.85 24.59 -6.28
C ILE A 273 -20.11 23.40 -7.20
N SER A 274 -20.52 23.65 -8.44
CA SER A 274 -20.80 22.59 -9.40
C SER A 274 -19.56 21.74 -9.71
N TRP A 275 -18.41 22.37 -9.90
CA TRP A 275 -17.15 21.68 -10.17
C TRP A 275 -16.58 20.99 -8.92
N GLY A 276 -16.78 21.58 -7.74
CA GLY A 276 -16.41 20.94 -6.48
C GLY A 276 -17.18 19.65 -6.22
N ILE A 277 -18.51 19.66 -6.42
CA ILE A 277 -19.37 18.48 -6.32
C ILE A 277 -19.00 17.46 -7.41
N PHE A 278 -18.84 17.91 -8.67
CA PHE A 278 -18.42 17.04 -9.75
C PHE A 278 -17.13 16.30 -9.42
N LEU A 279 -16.10 17.02 -8.97
CA LEU A 279 -14.81 16.41 -8.66
C LEU A 279 -14.90 15.42 -7.51
N ALA A 280 -15.69 15.71 -6.47
CA ALA A 280 -15.93 14.79 -5.35
C ALA A 280 -16.63 13.52 -5.84
N VAL A 281 -17.74 13.65 -6.57
CA VAL A 281 -18.50 12.50 -7.09
C VAL A 281 -17.65 11.69 -8.08
N TRP A 282 -16.96 12.36 -9.00
CA TRP A 282 -16.04 11.70 -9.93
C TRP A 282 -14.96 10.89 -9.21
N SER A 283 -14.35 11.48 -8.19
CA SER A 283 -13.27 10.82 -7.44
C SER A 283 -13.78 9.63 -6.63
N ILE A 284 -14.94 9.75 -5.98
CA ILE A 284 -15.53 8.65 -5.21
C ILE A 284 -15.98 7.53 -6.16
N VAL A 285 -16.72 7.87 -7.24
CA VAL A 285 -17.34 6.87 -8.12
C VAL A 285 -16.33 6.30 -9.11
N VAL A 286 -15.57 7.13 -9.81
CA VAL A 286 -14.67 6.65 -10.88
C VAL A 286 -13.34 6.21 -10.31
N VAL A 287 -12.63 7.11 -9.58
CA VAL A 287 -11.30 6.81 -9.07
C VAL A 287 -11.36 5.74 -7.96
N GLY A 288 -12.36 5.81 -7.07
CA GLY A 288 -12.58 4.81 -6.03
C GLY A 288 -12.98 3.44 -6.57
N SER A 289 -13.81 3.37 -7.63
CA SER A 289 -14.17 2.09 -8.26
C SER A 289 -12.98 1.40 -8.91
N ILE A 290 -12.03 2.15 -9.46
CA ILE A 290 -10.80 1.58 -10.03
C ILE A 290 -10.03 0.77 -8.97
N ASP A 291 -9.85 1.31 -7.77
CA ASP A 291 -9.12 0.61 -6.71
C ASP A 291 -9.85 -0.67 -6.25
N ASN A 292 -11.16 -0.58 -6.11
CA ASN A 292 -11.97 -1.68 -5.58
C ASN A 292 -12.24 -2.81 -6.59
N LEU A 293 -12.22 -2.52 -7.89
CA LEU A 293 -12.55 -3.49 -8.93
C LEU A 293 -11.31 -3.96 -9.72
N LEU A 294 -10.46 -3.02 -10.13
CA LEU A 294 -9.35 -3.33 -11.03
C LEU A 294 -8.25 -4.12 -10.32
N ARG A 295 -7.94 -3.78 -9.08
CA ARG A 295 -6.89 -4.47 -8.31
C ARG A 295 -7.21 -5.96 -8.11
N PRO A 296 -8.38 -6.38 -7.57
CA PRO A 296 -8.72 -7.80 -7.47
C PRO A 296 -8.79 -8.48 -8.83
N PHE A 297 -9.32 -7.80 -9.87
CA PHE A 297 -9.42 -8.34 -11.21
C PHE A 297 -8.04 -8.67 -11.82
N LEU A 298 -7.08 -7.76 -11.68
CA LEU A 298 -5.71 -7.97 -12.18
C LEU A 298 -4.97 -9.07 -11.43
N MET A 299 -5.32 -9.32 -10.17
CA MET A 299 -4.71 -10.38 -9.36
C MET A 299 -5.35 -11.75 -9.59
N GLN A 300 -6.62 -11.81 -10.01
CA GLN A 300 -7.38 -13.05 -10.18
C GLN A 300 -6.77 -14.00 -11.22
N GLY A 301 -6.21 -13.47 -12.32
CA GLY A 301 -5.70 -14.29 -13.43
C GLY A 301 -4.41 -15.06 -13.15
N SER A 302 -3.75 -14.81 -12.02
CA SER A 302 -2.39 -15.31 -11.79
C SER A 302 -2.26 -16.37 -10.69
N SER A 303 -3.22 -16.51 -9.78
CA SER A 303 -3.00 -17.30 -8.55
C SER A 303 -3.98 -18.44 -8.33
N GLY A 304 -4.87 -18.75 -9.29
CA GLY A 304 -5.91 -19.77 -9.09
C GLY A 304 -6.91 -19.45 -7.95
N MET A 305 -6.76 -18.29 -7.30
CA MET A 305 -7.65 -17.83 -6.25
C MET A 305 -8.94 -17.25 -6.84
N ASN A 306 -10.08 -17.54 -6.21
CA ASN A 306 -11.31 -16.86 -6.55
C ASN A 306 -11.34 -15.42 -6.01
N THR A 307 -12.23 -14.58 -6.55
CA THR A 307 -12.35 -13.17 -6.16
C THR A 307 -12.56 -12.97 -4.66
N LEU A 308 -13.31 -13.88 -4.02
CA LEU A 308 -13.61 -13.82 -2.59
C LEU A 308 -12.33 -14.04 -1.75
N MET A 309 -11.51 -15.02 -2.13
CA MET A 309 -10.22 -15.28 -1.48
C MET A 309 -9.27 -14.09 -1.62
N ILE A 310 -9.19 -13.49 -2.82
CA ILE A 310 -8.38 -12.30 -3.04
C ILE A 310 -8.87 -11.15 -2.16
N PHE A 311 -10.19 -10.92 -2.12
CA PHE A 311 -10.78 -9.86 -1.29
C PHE A 311 -10.43 -10.03 0.20
N PHE A 312 -10.65 -11.22 0.77
CA PHE A 312 -10.30 -11.47 2.17
C PHE A 312 -8.80 -11.48 2.42
N SER A 313 -7.99 -11.92 1.48
CA SER A 313 -6.53 -11.86 1.60
C SER A 313 -6.02 -10.42 1.66
N LEU A 314 -6.61 -9.52 0.86
CA LEU A 314 -6.28 -8.09 0.88
C LEU A 314 -6.75 -7.43 2.18
N LEU A 315 -8.00 -7.65 2.61
CA LEU A 315 -8.53 -7.09 3.85
C LEU A 315 -7.76 -7.59 5.08
N GLY A 316 -7.58 -8.91 5.20
CA GLY A 316 -6.84 -9.52 6.30
C GLY A 316 -5.37 -9.10 6.29
N GLY A 317 -4.77 -9.02 5.11
CA GLY A 317 -3.41 -8.55 4.93
C GLY A 317 -3.23 -7.12 5.41
N ILE A 318 -4.10 -6.19 4.98
CA ILE A 318 -4.05 -4.78 5.41
C ILE A 318 -4.24 -4.68 6.93
N HIS A 319 -5.15 -5.46 7.50
CA HIS A 319 -5.41 -5.44 8.94
C HIS A 319 -4.19 -5.90 9.76
N LEU A 320 -3.50 -6.96 9.33
CA LEU A 320 -2.37 -7.55 10.07
C LEU A 320 -1.03 -6.88 9.78
N PHE A 321 -0.78 -6.49 8.54
CA PHE A 321 0.53 -6.02 8.06
C PHE A 321 0.50 -4.58 7.53
N GLY A 322 -0.61 -3.86 7.71
CA GLY A 322 -0.77 -2.51 7.15
C GLY A 322 -0.67 -2.52 5.62
N LEU A 323 -0.01 -1.52 5.05
CA LEU A 323 0.13 -1.39 3.59
C LEU A 323 0.85 -2.57 2.93
N MET A 324 1.82 -3.19 3.63
CA MET A 324 2.53 -4.36 3.12
C MET A 324 1.62 -5.58 2.98
N GLY A 325 0.52 -5.61 3.72
CA GLY A 325 -0.50 -6.66 3.62
C GLY A 325 -1.18 -6.77 2.26
N LEU A 326 -1.13 -5.74 1.42
CA LEU A 326 -1.59 -5.82 0.03
C LEU A 326 -0.78 -6.83 -0.81
N VAL A 327 0.45 -7.06 -0.43
CA VAL A 327 1.33 -8.05 -1.09
C VAL A 327 1.37 -9.34 -0.28
N TYR A 328 1.52 -9.25 1.04
CA TYR A 328 1.64 -10.43 1.91
C TYR A 328 0.32 -11.22 2.01
N GLY A 329 -0.83 -10.54 2.05
CA GLY A 329 -2.12 -11.21 2.15
C GLY A 329 -2.33 -12.24 1.02
N PRO A 330 -2.35 -11.81 -0.25
CA PRO A 330 -2.46 -12.72 -1.38
C PRO A 330 -1.35 -13.77 -1.44
N LEU A 331 -0.12 -13.41 -1.07
CA LEU A 331 1.00 -14.33 -1.05
C LEU A 331 0.81 -15.46 -0.03
N ILE A 332 0.38 -15.14 1.19
CA ILE A 332 0.08 -16.12 2.24
C ILE A 332 -1.04 -17.06 1.80
N PHE A 333 -2.11 -16.52 1.21
CA PHE A 333 -3.21 -17.35 0.68
C PHE A 333 -2.73 -18.27 -0.44
N ALA A 334 -1.94 -17.76 -1.38
CA ALA A 334 -1.41 -18.57 -2.48
C ALA A 334 -0.51 -19.70 -1.99
N ILE A 335 0.43 -19.40 -1.08
CA ILE A 335 1.29 -20.41 -0.46
C ILE A 335 0.44 -21.46 0.26
N THR A 336 -0.59 -21.04 0.99
CA THR A 336 -1.49 -21.95 1.71
C THR A 336 -2.21 -22.89 0.73
N ILE A 337 -2.73 -22.38 -0.38
CA ILE A 337 -3.40 -23.20 -1.41
C ILE A 337 -2.42 -24.21 -2.01
N VAL A 338 -1.20 -23.78 -2.36
CA VAL A 338 -0.18 -24.70 -2.90
C VAL A 338 0.16 -25.80 -1.90
N LEU A 339 0.33 -25.46 -0.63
CA LEU A 339 0.60 -26.45 0.42
C LEU A 339 -0.58 -27.42 0.62
N PHE A 340 -1.83 -26.95 0.54
CA PHE A 340 -3.00 -27.84 0.56
C PHE A 340 -3.04 -28.77 -0.64
N ASN A 341 -2.72 -28.29 -1.84
CA ASN A 341 -2.66 -29.13 -3.03
C ASN A 341 -1.55 -30.19 -2.92
N ILE A 342 -0.37 -29.82 -2.41
CA ILE A 342 0.72 -30.75 -2.14
C ILE A 342 0.28 -31.80 -1.12
N TYR A 343 -0.39 -31.39 -0.03
CA TYR A 343 -0.94 -32.30 0.96
C TYR A 343 -1.97 -33.26 0.35
N GLU A 344 -2.90 -32.78 -0.46
CA GLU A 344 -3.90 -33.59 -1.14
C GLU A 344 -3.23 -34.63 -2.05
N GLU A 345 -2.25 -34.22 -2.86
CA GLU A 345 -1.50 -35.12 -3.75
C GLU A 345 -0.76 -36.22 -2.96
N GLU A 346 -0.08 -35.89 -1.88
CA GLU A 346 0.70 -36.81 -1.06
C GLU A 346 -0.19 -37.81 -0.30
N PHE A 347 -1.30 -37.32 0.23
CA PHE A 347 -2.23 -38.16 1.02
C PHE A 347 -3.43 -38.68 0.25
N GLN A 348 -3.42 -38.59 -1.09
CA GLN A 348 -4.55 -39.02 -1.94
C GLN A 348 -4.95 -40.47 -1.70
N SER A 349 -3.98 -41.37 -1.46
CA SER A 349 -4.23 -42.78 -1.13
C SER A 349 -4.93 -43.00 0.21
N PHE A 350 -4.72 -42.10 1.16
CA PHE A 350 -5.35 -42.09 2.48
C PHE A 350 -6.77 -41.48 2.40
N LEU A 351 -6.92 -40.34 1.73
CA LEU A 351 -8.20 -39.67 1.54
C LEU A 351 -9.21 -40.51 0.78
N ASN A 352 -8.78 -41.20 -0.29
CA ASN A 352 -9.61 -42.13 -1.07
C ASN A 352 -10.09 -43.38 -0.29
N ARG A 353 -9.44 -43.70 0.84
CA ARG A 353 -9.94 -44.75 1.75
C ARG A 353 -11.06 -44.28 2.66
N GLN A 354 -11.04 -42.99 3.07
CA GLN A 354 -12.10 -42.40 3.87
C GLN A 354 -13.40 -42.23 3.07
N ASP A 355 -13.30 -41.90 1.78
CA ASP A 355 -14.48 -41.72 0.91
C ASP A 355 -15.19 -43.07 0.58
N LYS A 356 -14.54 -44.21 0.87
CA LYS A 356 -15.09 -45.55 0.65
C LYS A 356 -15.62 -46.23 1.91
N SER A 357 -15.52 -45.57 3.08
CA SER A 357 -16.06 -46.03 4.36
C SER A 357 -17.33 -45.24 4.75
#